data_e33f0ccbe053b32a65da300646a75085
#
_entry.id   e33f0ccbe053b32a65da300646a75085
#
_cell.length_a   1.000
_cell.length_b   1.000
_cell.length_c   1.000
_cell.angle_alpha   90.00
_cell.angle_beta   90.00
_cell.angle_gamma   90.00
#
_symmetry.space_group_name_H-M   'P 1'
#
loop_
_entity.id
_entity.type
_entity.pdbx_description
1 polymer ?
#
loop_
_entity_poly.entity_id
_entity_poly.type
_entity_poly.pdbx_seq_one_letter_code
_entity_poly.pdbx_strand_id
1 'polypeptide(L)'
;MSAFDRFAPFIQDYIYAHDWESLRGIQVAAADAVFNTDCNVLLTASTASGKTEAAFFPILTEFYENPPLSIGALYIAPLKALINDQFARLSELCEQTDIPIWRWHGDVSASQKARLTKQPSGVLQITPESLESLLIHKHAAIGKMFADLRYIVVDEVHSLLRGDRGGQTLCLIERLSRLSGSNPRRIGLSATIGDPNTVGALLSAGTNRTTIIPRFNEPKRTWRISMEHFYTTGPQAPERDYAVANADDVELVGVETVASRALPTAGKTGEKYSSDGQGRRILPIDGSKSHALDVPSDVAPRFADPGYGYLFEYSRGKKCLIFANSREEAEGITTSLRSYCELRHEPDRFLIHHGNLSSTYRETAEELMKDDSFNLTTVTTATLELGIDIGKLERAFQVDAPFTVSSFLQRMGRTGRRDLPPEMWFVMREEEPEPRSLMPDTIPWKLLQGIALVQVYTEEKWVEPPRLDRLPYSLLYHQTMSTLASCGELSPAQLAERVLSLAYFHRISLDDYRVLLRHLLGTDQIQATEAGGLIVGLAGERITNSFKFYAVFQDDEEFSVRCESQELARLYCHHRPANAWPSLAMSGWLKRLIENVIWFM
;
A
#
# COMPACT_ATOMS: atom_id res chain seq x y z
N MET A 1 15.33 -36.31 3.44
CA MET A 1 15.33 -35.58 2.16
C MET A 1 15.29 -34.12 2.52
N SER A 2 16.21 -33.29 2.02
CA SER A 2 16.18 -31.86 2.31
C SER A 2 14.99 -31.18 1.60
N ALA A 3 14.61 -29.99 2.01
CA ALA A 3 13.55 -29.24 1.30
C ALA A 3 13.94 -28.99 -0.17
N PHE A 4 15.22 -28.77 -0.43
CA PHE A 4 15.76 -28.58 -1.78
C PHE A 4 15.53 -29.81 -2.67
N ASP A 5 15.82 -31.03 -2.16
CA ASP A 5 15.65 -32.28 -2.93
C ASP A 5 14.19 -32.58 -3.29
N ARG A 6 13.24 -31.92 -2.62
CA ARG A 6 11.80 -32.09 -2.86
C ARG A 6 11.26 -31.17 -3.94
N PHE A 7 11.98 -30.10 -4.28
CA PHE A 7 11.53 -29.18 -5.31
C PHE A 7 11.72 -29.77 -6.71
N ALA A 8 10.82 -29.37 -7.62
CA ALA A 8 10.92 -29.74 -9.02
C ALA A 8 12.26 -29.28 -9.65
N PRO A 9 12.78 -30.01 -10.67
CA PRO A 9 14.09 -29.73 -11.24
C PRO A 9 14.28 -28.28 -11.69
N PHE A 10 13.31 -27.67 -12.33
CA PHE A 10 13.40 -26.28 -12.80
C PHE A 10 13.56 -25.27 -11.65
N ILE A 11 13.03 -25.56 -10.44
CA ILE A 11 13.22 -24.73 -9.26
C ILE A 11 14.64 -24.89 -8.71
N GLN A 12 15.17 -26.13 -8.72
CA GLN A 12 16.55 -26.39 -8.34
C GLN A 12 17.52 -25.68 -9.29
N ASP A 13 17.26 -25.72 -10.61
CA ASP A 13 18.04 -25.02 -11.62
C ASP A 13 17.97 -23.49 -11.43
N TYR A 14 16.79 -22.95 -11.11
CA TYR A 14 16.63 -21.53 -10.79
C TYR A 14 17.46 -21.12 -9.57
N ILE A 15 17.47 -21.93 -8.49
CA ILE A 15 18.27 -21.69 -7.29
C ILE A 15 19.76 -21.66 -7.63
N TYR A 16 20.25 -22.61 -8.46
CA TYR A 16 21.64 -22.64 -8.93
C TYR A 16 21.98 -21.45 -9.84
N ALA A 17 21.11 -21.11 -10.77
CA ALA A 17 21.33 -19.98 -11.70
C ALA A 17 21.44 -18.62 -10.99
N HIS A 18 20.85 -18.51 -9.80
CA HIS A 18 20.90 -17.29 -8.98
C HIS A 18 21.98 -17.34 -7.87
N ASP A 19 22.89 -18.31 -7.92
CA ASP A 19 23.99 -18.47 -6.96
C ASP A 19 23.53 -18.50 -5.49
N TRP A 20 22.39 -19.15 -5.20
CA TRP A 20 21.93 -19.29 -3.84
C TRP A 20 22.69 -20.42 -3.13
N GLU A 21 23.56 -20.07 -2.19
CA GLU A 21 24.33 -21.03 -1.43
C GLU A 21 23.46 -21.94 -0.53
N SER A 22 22.32 -21.43 -0.05
CA SER A 22 21.38 -22.16 0.78
C SER A 22 19.98 -21.57 0.73
N LEU A 23 18.97 -22.41 1.01
CA LEU A 23 17.61 -21.98 1.25
C LEU A 23 17.53 -21.21 2.57
N ARG A 24 16.69 -20.18 2.58
CA ARG A 24 16.39 -19.43 3.81
C ARG A 24 15.49 -20.25 4.73
N GLY A 25 15.58 -20.03 6.04
CA GLY A 25 14.78 -20.75 7.03
C GLY A 25 13.27 -20.72 6.76
N ILE A 26 12.74 -19.58 6.29
CA ILE A 26 11.32 -19.47 5.90
C ILE A 26 10.96 -20.36 4.69
N GLN A 27 11.86 -20.51 3.73
CA GLN A 27 11.61 -21.33 2.52
C GLN A 27 11.58 -22.80 2.89
N VAL A 28 12.49 -23.25 3.77
CA VAL A 28 12.47 -24.62 4.30
C VAL A 28 11.20 -24.87 5.11
N ALA A 29 10.88 -23.97 6.04
CA ALA A 29 9.69 -24.11 6.89
C ALA A 29 8.38 -24.08 6.10
N ALA A 30 8.30 -23.28 5.04
CA ALA A 30 7.15 -23.25 4.14
C ALA A 30 7.02 -24.54 3.32
N ALA A 31 8.12 -25.04 2.77
CA ALA A 31 8.14 -26.31 2.02
C ALA A 31 7.69 -27.47 2.92
N ASP A 32 8.20 -27.56 4.14
CA ASP A 32 7.78 -28.57 5.10
C ASP A 32 6.30 -28.45 5.46
N ALA A 33 5.81 -27.25 5.66
CA ALA A 33 4.41 -27.00 5.94
C ALA A 33 3.51 -27.41 4.75
N VAL A 34 3.88 -27.03 3.53
CA VAL A 34 3.07 -27.29 2.34
C VAL A 34 3.10 -28.79 1.98
N PHE A 35 4.24 -29.42 1.99
CA PHE A 35 4.34 -30.82 1.57
C PHE A 35 3.87 -31.84 2.62
N ASN A 36 3.91 -31.50 3.91
CA ASN A 36 3.64 -32.48 4.98
C ASN A 36 2.29 -32.28 5.66
N THR A 37 1.56 -31.21 5.37
CA THR A 37 0.27 -30.93 6.01
C THR A 37 -0.76 -30.47 4.97
N ASP A 38 -2.03 -30.47 5.37
CA ASP A 38 -3.13 -29.90 4.59
C ASP A 38 -3.66 -28.57 5.19
N CYS A 39 -2.95 -28.02 6.16
CA CYS A 39 -3.33 -26.79 6.84
C CYS A 39 -3.11 -25.55 5.96
N ASN A 40 -3.88 -24.49 6.20
CA ASN A 40 -3.49 -23.17 5.73
C ASN A 40 -2.15 -22.76 6.36
N VAL A 41 -1.40 -21.88 5.73
CA VAL A 41 -0.07 -21.48 6.20
C VAL A 41 0.02 -19.96 6.31
N LEU A 42 0.51 -19.46 7.43
CA LEU A 42 0.82 -18.04 7.59
C LEU A 42 2.34 -17.87 7.71
N LEU A 43 2.96 -17.28 6.69
CA LEU A 43 4.39 -17.02 6.64
C LEU A 43 4.66 -15.58 7.11
N THR A 44 5.25 -15.46 8.30
CA THR A 44 5.60 -14.17 8.89
C THR A 44 7.12 -14.04 8.91
N ALA A 45 7.65 -13.10 8.16
CA ALA A 45 9.08 -12.81 8.11
C ALA A 45 9.34 -11.38 7.65
N SER A 46 10.53 -10.87 7.96
CA SER A 46 10.96 -9.53 7.53
C SER A 46 10.82 -9.33 6.01
N THR A 47 10.78 -8.08 5.56
CA THR A 47 10.83 -7.76 4.12
C THR A 47 12.11 -8.31 3.49
N ALA A 48 12.06 -8.68 2.23
CA ALA A 48 13.16 -9.29 1.48
C ALA A 48 13.68 -10.64 2.05
N SER A 49 12.86 -11.36 2.83
CA SER A 49 13.19 -12.69 3.37
C SER A 49 12.93 -13.84 2.39
N GLY A 50 12.39 -13.59 1.20
CA GLY A 50 12.05 -14.64 0.22
C GLY A 50 10.71 -15.33 0.49
N LYS A 51 9.73 -14.59 1.04
CA LYS A 51 8.38 -15.11 1.34
C LYS A 51 7.63 -15.60 0.11
N THR A 52 7.78 -14.90 -1.01
CA THR A 52 7.08 -15.26 -2.25
C THR A 52 7.61 -16.59 -2.78
N GLU A 53 8.93 -16.75 -2.85
CA GLU A 53 9.57 -18.01 -3.23
C GLU A 53 9.22 -19.13 -2.25
N ALA A 54 9.15 -18.82 -0.95
CA ALA A 54 8.75 -19.77 0.09
C ALA A 54 7.34 -20.34 -0.16
N ALA A 55 6.41 -19.50 -0.64
CA ALA A 55 5.06 -19.96 -0.98
C ALA A 55 5.02 -20.68 -2.33
N PHE A 56 5.67 -20.12 -3.36
CA PHE A 56 5.50 -20.62 -4.73
C PHE A 56 6.37 -21.83 -5.07
N PHE A 57 7.54 -22.02 -4.48
CA PHE A 57 8.37 -23.20 -4.76
C PHE A 57 7.61 -24.52 -4.53
N PRO A 58 6.98 -24.75 -3.36
CA PRO A 58 6.22 -25.98 -3.19
C PRO A 58 4.95 -26.04 -4.05
N ILE A 59 4.23 -24.92 -4.28
CA ILE A 59 3.04 -24.87 -5.15
C ILE A 59 3.40 -25.26 -6.58
N LEU A 60 4.46 -24.66 -7.11
CA LEU A 60 4.90 -24.89 -8.48
C LEU A 60 5.50 -26.29 -8.67
N THR A 61 6.11 -26.87 -7.62
CA THR A 61 6.50 -28.27 -7.61
C THR A 61 5.30 -29.18 -7.79
N GLU A 62 4.23 -28.97 -7.01
CA GLU A 62 2.99 -29.76 -7.18
C GLU A 62 2.33 -29.57 -8.56
N PHE A 63 2.40 -28.35 -9.13
CA PHE A 63 1.87 -28.09 -10.45
C PHE A 63 2.69 -28.72 -11.58
N TYR A 64 3.99 -28.85 -11.38
CA TYR A 64 4.88 -29.55 -12.30
C TYR A 64 4.60 -31.05 -12.32
N GLU A 65 4.36 -31.66 -11.14
CA GLU A 65 4.04 -33.08 -11.01
C GLU A 65 2.60 -33.39 -11.42
N ASN A 66 1.68 -32.48 -11.10
CA ASN A 66 0.26 -32.62 -11.35
C ASN A 66 -0.37 -31.29 -11.83
N PRO A 67 -0.28 -31.00 -13.15
CA PRO A 67 -0.75 -29.74 -13.72
C PRO A 67 -2.24 -29.46 -13.42
N PRO A 68 -2.61 -28.25 -13.00
CA PRO A 68 -4.01 -27.92 -12.73
C PRO A 68 -4.82 -27.79 -14.02
N LEU A 69 -6.06 -28.28 -13.98
CA LEU A 69 -7.00 -28.28 -15.13
C LEU A 69 -7.62 -26.89 -15.40
N SER A 70 -7.46 -25.95 -14.48
CA SER A 70 -7.91 -24.56 -14.58
C SER A 70 -6.89 -23.64 -13.92
N ILE A 71 -7.28 -22.43 -13.46
CA ILE A 71 -6.45 -21.65 -12.56
C ILE A 71 -6.25 -22.45 -11.27
N GLY A 72 -5.03 -22.91 -11.04
CA GLY A 72 -4.66 -23.74 -9.88
C GLY A 72 -4.26 -22.91 -8.67
N ALA A 73 -3.68 -21.72 -8.88
CA ALA A 73 -3.32 -20.80 -7.80
C ALA A 73 -3.77 -19.36 -8.10
N LEU A 74 -4.32 -18.72 -7.07
CA LEU A 74 -4.68 -17.30 -7.09
C LEU A 74 -3.76 -16.56 -6.14
N TYR A 75 -3.04 -15.56 -6.66
CA TYR A 75 -2.21 -14.65 -5.85
C TYR A 75 -2.91 -13.29 -5.75
N ILE A 76 -3.24 -12.89 -4.53
CA ILE A 76 -3.92 -11.63 -4.23
C ILE A 76 -2.93 -10.67 -3.59
N ALA A 77 -2.70 -9.53 -4.21
CA ALA A 77 -1.81 -8.48 -3.69
C ALA A 77 -2.51 -7.12 -3.64
N PRO A 78 -2.15 -6.27 -2.65
CA PRO A 78 -2.83 -4.99 -2.45
C PRO A 78 -2.52 -3.93 -3.52
N LEU A 79 -1.44 -4.06 -4.27
CA LEU A 79 -0.99 -3.05 -5.24
C LEU A 79 -0.69 -3.66 -6.62
N LYS A 80 -1.04 -2.93 -7.68
CA LYS A 80 -0.72 -3.30 -9.07
C LYS A 80 0.79 -3.42 -9.31
N ALA A 81 1.58 -2.50 -8.75
CA ALA A 81 3.04 -2.52 -8.87
C ALA A 81 3.64 -3.81 -8.27
N LEU A 82 3.11 -4.27 -7.14
CA LEU A 82 3.51 -5.54 -6.53
C LEU A 82 3.16 -6.74 -7.43
N ILE A 83 1.99 -6.73 -8.06
CA ILE A 83 1.61 -7.75 -9.04
C ILE A 83 2.57 -7.75 -10.23
N ASN A 84 2.91 -6.58 -10.77
CA ASN A 84 3.82 -6.49 -11.92
C ASN A 84 5.24 -7.01 -11.58
N ASP A 85 5.75 -6.67 -10.40
CA ASP A 85 7.04 -7.18 -9.92
C ASP A 85 7.02 -8.70 -9.74
N GLN A 86 6.02 -9.23 -9.06
CA GLN A 86 5.88 -10.66 -8.85
C GLN A 86 5.57 -11.42 -10.15
N PHE A 87 4.87 -10.78 -11.09
CA PHE A 87 4.64 -11.38 -12.40
C PHE A 87 5.94 -11.60 -13.16
N ALA A 88 6.83 -10.61 -13.19
CA ALA A 88 8.13 -10.76 -13.83
C ALA A 88 8.94 -11.91 -13.21
N ARG A 89 9.02 -11.94 -11.87
CA ARG A 89 9.79 -12.97 -11.13
C ARG A 89 9.23 -14.39 -11.30
N LEU A 90 7.90 -14.56 -11.21
CA LEU A 90 7.28 -15.87 -11.41
C LEU A 90 7.32 -16.30 -12.88
N SER A 91 7.26 -15.36 -13.83
CA SER A 91 7.41 -15.68 -15.25
C SER A 91 8.83 -16.16 -15.56
N GLU A 92 9.86 -15.53 -15.00
CA GLU A 92 11.24 -15.97 -15.08
C GLU A 92 11.42 -17.37 -14.49
N LEU A 93 10.91 -17.60 -13.27
CA LEU A 93 10.96 -18.90 -12.60
C LEU A 93 10.29 -20.02 -13.42
N CYS A 94 9.20 -19.71 -14.10
CA CYS A 94 8.43 -20.67 -14.90
C CYS A 94 8.79 -20.68 -16.40
N GLU A 95 9.85 -19.98 -16.83
CA GLU A 95 10.20 -19.81 -18.25
C GLU A 95 10.41 -21.14 -18.98
N GLN A 96 10.96 -22.14 -18.28
CA GLN A 96 11.23 -23.47 -18.82
C GLN A 96 10.10 -24.48 -18.55
N THR A 97 8.92 -24.02 -18.18
CA THR A 97 7.79 -24.86 -17.82
C THR A 97 6.54 -24.52 -18.64
N ASP A 98 5.59 -25.43 -18.69
CA ASP A 98 4.26 -25.21 -19.28
C ASP A 98 3.26 -24.56 -18.28
N ILE A 99 3.74 -23.99 -17.17
CA ILE A 99 2.89 -23.36 -16.14
C ILE A 99 2.71 -21.88 -16.50
N PRO A 100 1.55 -21.45 -17.02
CA PRO A 100 1.34 -20.08 -17.42
C PRO A 100 1.10 -19.19 -16.20
N ILE A 101 1.73 -18.00 -16.21
CA ILE A 101 1.54 -16.96 -15.22
C ILE A 101 0.69 -15.85 -15.84
N TRP A 102 -0.37 -15.45 -15.16
CA TRP A 102 -1.32 -14.43 -15.61
C TRP A 102 -1.41 -13.30 -14.59
N ARG A 103 -1.69 -12.09 -15.07
CA ARG A 103 -2.01 -10.94 -14.23
C ARG A 103 -3.36 -10.34 -14.64
N TRP A 104 -4.11 -9.82 -13.65
CA TRP A 104 -5.41 -9.23 -13.87
C TRP A 104 -5.60 -7.99 -13.00
N HIS A 105 -5.43 -6.83 -13.58
CA HIS A 105 -5.70 -5.51 -13.00
C HIS A 105 -6.12 -4.53 -14.10
N GLY A 106 -6.43 -3.27 -13.72
CA GLY A 106 -6.98 -2.28 -14.66
C GLY A 106 -6.18 -2.11 -15.93
N ASP A 107 -4.84 -2.14 -15.83
CA ASP A 107 -3.92 -1.82 -16.93
C ASP A 107 -3.63 -3.01 -17.87
N VAL A 108 -4.15 -4.20 -17.55
CA VAL A 108 -4.01 -5.40 -18.39
C VAL A 108 -5.00 -5.35 -19.56
N SER A 109 -4.52 -5.62 -20.78
CA SER A 109 -5.31 -5.57 -22.00
C SER A 109 -6.54 -6.50 -21.99
N ALA A 110 -7.62 -6.07 -22.64
CA ALA A 110 -8.84 -6.86 -22.76
C ALA A 110 -8.61 -8.20 -23.47
N SER A 111 -7.67 -8.25 -24.43
CA SER A 111 -7.30 -9.46 -25.19
C SER A 111 -6.66 -10.52 -24.27
N GLN A 112 -5.74 -10.12 -23.38
CA GLN A 112 -5.14 -11.04 -22.41
C GLN A 112 -6.19 -11.60 -21.44
N LYS A 113 -7.09 -10.74 -20.93
CA LYS A 113 -8.20 -11.14 -20.06
C LYS A 113 -9.16 -12.12 -20.74
N ALA A 114 -9.49 -11.87 -22.02
CA ALA A 114 -10.32 -12.75 -22.82
C ALA A 114 -9.65 -14.11 -23.08
N ARG A 115 -8.34 -14.14 -23.35
CA ARG A 115 -7.56 -15.38 -23.53
C ARG A 115 -7.61 -16.23 -22.25
N LEU A 116 -7.35 -15.64 -21.09
CA LEU A 116 -7.43 -16.35 -19.80
C LEU A 116 -8.84 -16.88 -19.52
N THR A 117 -9.88 -16.08 -19.80
CA THR A 117 -11.27 -16.53 -19.59
C THR A 117 -11.62 -17.71 -20.48
N LYS A 118 -11.06 -17.77 -21.70
CA LYS A 118 -11.31 -18.87 -22.66
C LYS A 118 -10.56 -20.14 -22.29
N GLN A 119 -9.31 -20.01 -21.86
CA GLN A 119 -8.40 -21.11 -21.49
C GLN A 119 -7.75 -20.83 -20.14
N PRO A 120 -8.51 -20.98 -19.04
CA PRO A 120 -7.98 -20.76 -17.69
C PRO A 120 -6.96 -21.84 -17.33
N SER A 121 -5.78 -21.43 -16.81
CA SER A 121 -4.72 -22.37 -16.42
C SER A 121 -3.67 -21.67 -15.55
N GLY A 122 -2.88 -22.42 -14.81
CA GLY A 122 -1.69 -21.95 -14.09
C GLY A 122 -1.97 -21.05 -12.89
N VAL A 123 -1.23 -19.93 -12.80
CA VAL A 123 -1.28 -18.97 -11.69
C VAL A 123 -1.88 -17.65 -12.15
N LEU A 124 -2.87 -17.14 -11.44
CA LEU A 124 -3.47 -15.83 -11.66
C LEU A 124 -3.10 -14.87 -10.53
N GLN A 125 -2.54 -13.71 -10.88
CA GLN A 125 -2.24 -12.62 -9.96
C GLN A 125 -3.27 -11.50 -10.12
N ILE A 126 -3.88 -11.05 -9.00
CA ILE A 126 -5.02 -10.13 -9.02
C ILE A 126 -5.03 -9.21 -7.80
N THR A 127 -5.63 -8.00 -7.93
CA THR A 127 -5.95 -7.15 -6.78
C THR A 127 -7.34 -7.46 -6.23
N PRO A 128 -7.64 -7.15 -4.95
CA PRO A 128 -8.98 -7.35 -4.38
C PRO A 128 -10.07 -6.68 -5.20
N GLU A 129 -9.87 -5.46 -5.68
CA GLU A 129 -10.83 -4.71 -6.48
C GLU A 129 -11.09 -5.37 -7.84
N SER A 130 -10.04 -5.92 -8.44
CA SER A 130 -10.17 -6.64 -9.71
C SER A 130 -10.87 -7.99 -9.53
N LEU A 131 -10.68 -8.65 -8.38
CA LEU A 131 -11.40 -9.87 -8.03
C LEU A 131 -12.88 -9.58 -7.79
N GLU A 132 -13.22 -8.47 -7.10
CA GLU A 132 -14.61 -8.02 -6.94
C GLU A 132 -15.27 -7.81 -8.31
N SER A 133 -14.63 -7.05 -9.19
CA SER A 133 -15.10 -6.81 -10.56
C SER A 133 -15.27 -8.11 -11.36
N LEU A 134 -14.34 -9.07 -11.19
CA LEU A 134 -14.41 -10.37 -11.84
C LEU A 134 -15.63 -11.17 -11.37
N LEU A 135 -15.89 -11.21 -10.06
CA LEU A 135 -17.04 -11.91 -9.48
C LEU A 135 -18.38 -11.29 -9.90
N ILE A 136 -18.45 -9.97 -10.09
CA ILE A 136 -19.66 -9.29 -10.56
C ILE A 136 -19.87 -9.55 -12.05
N HIS A 137 -18.89 -9.24 -12.90
CA HIS A 137 -19.09 -9.18 -14.35
C HIS A 137 -18.85 -10.51 -15.07
N LYS A 138 -18.18 -11.47 -14.44
CA LYS A 138 -17.87 -12.78 -15.01
C LYS A 138 -18.42 -13.93 -14.17
N HIS A 139 -19.47 -13.67 -13.39
CA HIS A 139 -20.07 -14.63 -12.46
C HIS A 139 -20.25 -16.02 -13.05
N ALA A 140 -20.86 -16.13 -14.24
CA ALA A 140 -21.10 -17.40 -14.92
C ALA A 140 -19.81 -18.14 -15.34
N ALA A 141 -18.68 -17.44 -15.49
CA ALA A 141 -17.41 -18.05 -15.89
C ALA A 141 -16.59 -18.55 -14.69
N ILE A 142 -16.89 -18.09 -13.47
CA ILE A 142 -16.12 -18.38 -12.26
C ILE A 142 -15.98 -19.88 -12.01
N GLY A 143 -17.07 -20.64 -12.07
CA GLY A 143 -17.03 -22.08 -11.85
C GLY A 143 -16.07 -22.80 -12.78
N LYS A 144 -15.99 -22.37 -14.08
CA LYS A 144 -15.05 -22.94 -15.05
C LYS A 144 -13.62 -22.44 -14.83
N MET A 145 -13.46 -21.15 -14.56
CA MET A 145 -12.12 -20.54 -14.42
C MET A 145 -11.36 -21.09 -13.22
N PHE A 146 -12.04 -21.45 -12.15
CA PHE A 146 -11.47 -21.86 -10.87
C PHE A 146 -11.89 -23.27 -10.42
N ALA A 147 -12.30 -24.13 -11.36
CA ALA A 147 -12.77 -25.49 -11.07
C ALA A 147 -11.72 -26.34 -10.32
N ASP A 148 -10.44 -26.14 -10.59
CA ASP A 148 -9.31 -26.82 -9.94
C ASP A 148 -8.42 -25.81 -9.18
N LEU A 149 -9.05 -24.88 -8.46
CA LEU A 149 -8.33 -23.93 -7.61
C LEU A 149 -7.86 -24.65 -6.35
N ARG A 150 -6.52 -24.83 -6.24
CA ARG A 150 -5.88 -25.56 -5.13
C ARG A 150 -5.30 -24.63 -4.09
N TYR A 151 -4.81 -23.45 -4.50
CA TYR A 151 -4.12 -22.49 -3.64
C TYR A 151 -4.64 -21.07 -3.80
N ILE A 152 -4.73 -20.36 -2.67
CA ILE A 152 -4.88 -18.91 -2.64
C ILE A 152 -3.74 -18.32 -1.81
N VAL A 153 -2.86 -17.55 -2.44
CA VAL A 153 -1.79 -16.83 -1.77
C VAL A 153 -2.24 -15.39 -1.56
N VAL A 154 -2.27 -14.94 -0.31
CA VAL A 154 -2.63 -13.57 0.06
C VAL A 154 -1.37 -12.87 0.50
N ASP A 155 -0.93 -11.89 -0.28
CA ASP A 155 0.28 -11.13 0.04
C ASP A 155 -0.01 -9.89 0.87
N GLU A 156 0.97 -9.48 1.65
CA GLU A 156 0.89 -8.34 2.58
C GLU A 156 -0.36 -8.38 3.48
N VAL A 157 -0.68 -9.57 4.01
CA VAL A 157 -1.89 -9.82 4.82
C VAL A 157 -2.09 -8.76 5.90
N HIS A 158 -1.02 -8.33 6.55
CA HIS A 158 -1.07 -7.30 7.60
C HIS A 158 -1.60 -5.96 7.10
N SER A 159 -1.34 -5.58 5.85
CA SER A 159 -1.87 -4.34 5.26
C SER A 159 -3.36 -4.44 4.95
N LEU A 160 -3.82 -5.64 4.60
CA LEU A 160 -5.22 -5.91 4.29
C LEU A 160 -6.09 -5.96 5.56
N LEU A 161 -5.57 -6.46 6.69
CA LEU A 161 -6.37 -6.68 7.91
C LEU A 161 -6.59 -5.42 8.78
N ARG A 162 -6.11 -4.26 8.35
CA ARG A 162 -6.26 -2.99 9.08
C ARG A 162 -7.58 -2.26 8.85
N GLY A 163 -8.34 -2.65 7.82
CA GLY A 163 -9.57 -1.97 7.45
C GLY A 163 -10.51 -2.84 6.63
N ASP A 164 -11.57 -2.25 6.15
CA ASP A 164 -12.64 -2.91 5.39
C ASP A 164 -12.14 -3.63 4.14
N ARG A 165 -11.04 -3.16 3.53
CA ARG A 165 -10.41 -3.82 2.37
C ARG A 165 -9.93 -5.24 2.66
N GLY A 166 -9.46 -5.49 3.87
CA GLY A 166 -9.09 -6.85 4.30
C GLY A 166 -10.30 -7.74 4.48
N GLY A 167 -11.33 -7.22 5.13
CA GLY A 167 -12.61 -7.90 5.24
C GLY A 167 -13.22 -8.19 3.87
N GLN A 168 -13.15 -7.24 2.93
CA GLN A 168 -13.54 -7.46 1.53
C GLN A 168 -12.77 -8.62 0.91
N THR A 169 -11.45 -8.65 1.05
CA THR A 169 -10.61 -9.72 0.51
C THR A 169 -11.02 -11.09 1.06
N LEU A 170 -11.27 -11.21 2.36
CA LEU A 170 -11.73 -12.46 2.98
C LEU A 170 -13.11 -12.88 2.45
N CYS A 171 -14.06 -11.96 2.33
CA CYS A 171 -15.36 -12.22 1.72
C CYS A 171 -15.25 -12.69 0.27
N LEU A 172 -14.37 -12.05 -0.52
CA LEU A 172 -14.14 -12.43 -1.93
C LEU A 172 -13.56 -13.83 -2.08
N ILE A 173 -12.59 -14.19 -1.23
CA ILE A 173 -11.99 -15.53 -1.21
C ILE A 173 -13.06 -16.58 -0.88
N GLU A 174 -13.92 -16.30 0.11
CA GLU A 174 -14.97 -17.22 0.49
C GLU A 174 -16.06 -17.34 -0.59
N ARG A 175 -16.49 -16.22 -1.18
CA ARG A 175 -17.43 -16.22 -2.32
C ARG A 175 -16.85 -16.97 -3.52
N LEU A 176 -15.58 -16.74 -3.85
CA LEU A 176 -14.90 -17.45 -4.93
C LEU A 176 -14.89 -18.96 -4.68
N SER A 177 -14.50 -19.40 -3.48
CA SER A 177 -14.48 -20.82 -3.12
C SER A 177 -15.85 -21.47 -3.24
N ARG A 178 -16.92 -20.79 -2.81
CA ARG A 178 -18.29 -21.29 -2.94
C ARG A 178 -18.75 -21.38 -4.40
N LEU A 179 -18.44 -20.37 -5.22
CA LEU A 179 -18.83 -20.32 -6.63
C LEU A 179 -18.07 -21.34 -7.49
N SER A 180 -16.82 -21.60 -7.17
CA SER A 180 -16.01 -22.61 -7.87
C SER A 180 -16.24 -24.03 -7.36
N GLY A 181 -16.90 -24.20 -6.20
CA GLY A 181 -17.04 -25.50 -5.53
C GLY A 181 -15.72 -26.06 -5.01
N SER A 182 -14.69 -25.20 -4.87
CA SER A 182 -13.34 -25.59 -4.45
C SER A 182 -13.11 -25.25 -2.97
N ASN A 183 -12.16 -25.94 -2.34
CA ASN A 183 -11.68 -25.63 -0.99
C ASN A 183 -10.17 -25.40 -1.03
N PRO A 184 -9.72 -24.28 -1.61
CA PRO A 184 -8.30 -24.00 -1.80
C PRO A 184 -7.59 -23.82 -0.46
N ARG A 185 -6.35 -24.27 -0.42
CA ARG A 185 -5.44 -24.04 0.68
C ARG A 185 -5.00 -22.57 0.66
N ARG A 186 -5.06 -21.89 1.81
CA ARG A 186 -4.70 -20.48 1.90
C ARG A 186 -3.30 -20.30 2.46
N ILE A 187 -2.49 -19.50 1.80
CA ILE A 187 -1.13 -19.13 2.24
C ILE A 187 -1.09 -17.61 2.41
N GLY A 188 -0.94 -17.15 3.65
CA GLY A 188 -0.77 -15.73 3.95
C GLY A 188 0.71 -15.36 4.01
N LEU A 189 1.10 -14.30 3.30
CA LEU A 189 2.45 -13.72 3.36
C LEU A 189 2.37 -12.40 4.11
N SER A 190 3.22 -12.21 5.10
CA SER A 190 3.19 -11.01 5.90
C SER A 190 4.58 -10.59 6.36
N ALA A 191 4.78 -9.29 6.56
CA ALA A 191 5.85 -8.79 7.39
C ALA A 191 5.58 -9.15 8.88
N THR A 192 6.30 -8.55 9.79
CA THR A 192 6.09 -8.74 11.23
C THR A 192 4.65 -8.39 11.63
N ILE A 193 4.02 -9.27 12.38
CA ILE A 193 2.64 -9.15 12.88
C ILE A 193 2.68 -9.23 14.42
N GLY A 194 1.89 -8.38 15.08
CA GLY A 194 1.79 -8.40 16.55
C GLY A 194 1.07 -9.63 17.09
N ASP A 195 -0.01 -10.07 16.43
CA ASP A 195 -0.78 -11.26 16.79
C ASP A 195 -0.97 -12.19 15.58
N PRO A 196 0.00 -13.09 15.32
CA PRO A 196 -0.10 -14.04 14.23
C PRO A 196 -1.25 -15.04 14.39
N ASN A 197 -1.68 -15.35 15.61
CA ASN A 197 -2.74 -16.33 15.85
C ASN A 197 -4.11 -15.79 15.39
N THR A 198 -4.42 -14.54 15.74
CA THR A 198 -5.63 -13.87 15.25
C THR A 198 -5.65 -13.76 13.73
N VAL A 199 -4.51 -13.41 13.11
CA VAL A 199 -4.39 -13.35 11.65
C VAL A 199 -4.56 -14.75 11.04
N GLY A 200 -3.99 -15.78 11.65
CA GLY A 200 -4.17 -17.17 11.25
C GLY A 200 -5.63 -17.63 11.33
N ALA A 201 -6.34 -17.26 12.39
CA ALA A 201 -7.76 -17.54 12.54
C ALA A 201 -8.61 -16.87 11.44
N LEU A 202 -8.31 -15.61 11.10
CA LEU A 202 -8.97 -14.91 9.99
C LEU A 202 -8.67 -15.56 8.64
N LEU A 203 -7.45 -16.01 8.43
CA LEU A 203 -7.08 -16.72 7.20
C LEU A 203 -7.82 -18.06 7.08
N SER A 204 -8.16 -18.72 8.18
CA SER A 204 -8.96 -19.96 8.23
C SER A 204 -10.47 -19.72 8.13
N ALA A 205 -10.93 -18.48 8.30
CA ALA A 205 -12.36 -18.19 8.35
C ALA A 205 -13.08 -18.66 7.07
N GLY A 206 -14.21 -19.37 7.23
CA GLY A 206 -14.95 -19.94 6.11
C GLY A 206 -14.31 -21.17 5.45
N THR A 207 -13.30 -21.79 6.09
CA THR A 207 -12.72 -23.07 5.64
C THR A 207 -12.79 -24.11 6.76
N ASN A 208 -12.59 -25.37 6.39
CA ASN A 208 -12.43 -26.48 7.35
C ASN A 208 -10.96 -26.77 7.72
N ARG A 209 -10.02 -25.92 7.26
CA ARG A 209 -8.58 -26.06 7.50
C ARG A 209 -8.15 -25.12 8.62
N THR A 210 -7.31 -25.59 9.52
CA THR A 210 -6.62 -24.75 10.49
C THR A 210 -5.42 -24.05 9.84
N THR A 211 -4.98 -22.94 10.42
CA THR A 211 -3.76 -22.25 9.97
C THR A 211 -2.59 -22.62 10.88
N ILE A 212 -1.49 -23.02 10.28
CA ILE A 212 -0.21 -23.18 10.96
C ILE A 212 0.70 -21.98 10.66
N ILE A 213 1.53 -21.64 11.66
CA ILE A 213 2.53 -20.58 11.58
C ILE A 213 3.90 -21.23 11.75
N PRO A 214 4.57 -21.57 10.63
CA PRO A 214 5.87 -22.22 10.69
C PRO A 214 6.88 -21.37 11.43
N ARG A 215 7.63 -21.98 12.37
CA ARG A 215 8.70 -21.31 13.12
C ARG A 215 10.04 -21.61 12.46
N PHE A 216 10.86 -20.62 12.34
CA PHE A 216 12.23 -20.72 11.85
C PHE A 216 13.12 -19.71 12.58
N ASN A 217 14.40 -19.96 12.59
CA ASN A 217 15.34 -19.04 13.20
C ASN A 217 15.72 -17.96 12.20
N GLU A 218 15.30 -16.72 12.46
CA GLU A 218 15.87 -15.56 11.77
C GLU A 218 17.11 -15.07 12.51
N PRO A 219 18.21 -14.78 11.80
CA PRO A 219 19.35 -14.14 12.43
C PRO A 219 18.93 -12.77 12.98
N LYS A 220 19.31 -12.48 14.21
CA LYS A 220 19.07 -11.17 14.82
C LYS A 220 19.79 -10.11 14.00
N ARG A 221 19.05 -9.21 13.38
CA ARG A 221 19.62 -8.08 12.65
C ARG A 221 19.81 -6.91 13.59
N THR A 222 20.99 -6.34 13.60
CA THR A 222 21.26 -5.06 14.28
C THR A 222 20.73 -3.93 13.42
N TRP A 223 19.96 -3.02 14.01
CA TRP A 223 19.45 -1.82 13.32
C TRP A 223 20.39 -0.64 13.53
N ARG A 224 20.44 0.24 12.54
CA ARG A 224 21.04 1.56 12.66
C ARG A 224 19.94 2.60 12.59
N ILE A 225 19.63 3.23 13.72
CA ILE A 225 18.61 4.26 13.82
C ILE A 225 19.29 5.54 14.28
N SER A 226 19.05 6.64 13.55
CA SER A 226 19.32 8.01 13.98
C SER A 226 18.00 8.74 14.12
N MET A 227 17.90 9.65 15.06
CA MET A 227 16.75 10.52 15.25
C MET A 227 17.22 11.93 15.55
N GLU A 228 16.98 12.81 14.60
CA GLU A 228 17.37 14.21 14.68
C GLU A 228 16.11 15.08 14.79
N HIS A 229 16.20 16.12 15.62
CA HIS A 229 15.09 17.03 15.86
C HIS A 229 15.45 18.44 15.40
N PHE A 230 14.55 19.06 14.66
CA PHE A 230 14.72 20.40 14.10
C PHE A 230 13.52 21.27 14.44
N TYR A 231 13.78 22.49 14.88
CA TYR A 231 12.75 23.52 14.89
C TYR A 231 12.67 24.17 13.51
N THR A 232 11.47 24.16 12.94
CA THR A 232 11.17 24.96 11.77
C THR A 232 10.84 26.36 12.27
N THR A 233 11.60 27.35 11.84
CA THR A 233 11.17 28.74 12.00
C THR A 233 9.86 28.87 11.23
N GLY A 234 8.78 29.15 11.95
CA GLY A 234 7.49 29.42 11.32
C GLY A 234 7.69 30.45 10.20
N PRO A 235 6.84 30.48 9.16
CA PRO A 235 6.93 31.50 8.17
C PRO A 235 6.82 32.83 8.91
N GLN A 236 7.94 33.53 9.09
CA GLN A 236 7.88 34.98 9.29
C GLN A 236 7.08 35.44 8.09
N ALA A 237 5.81 35.79 8.33
CA ALA A 237 4.94 36.27 7.28
C ALA A 237 5.75 37.30 6.53
N PRO A 238 6.04 37.13 5.23
CA PRO A 238 6.73 38.14 4.49
C PRO A 238 5.88 39.38 4.69
N GLU A 239 6.45 40.43 5.29
CA GLU A 239 5.84 41.76 5.23
C GLU A 239 5.43 41.94 3.78
N ARG A 240 4.14 42.16 3.59
CA ARG A 240 3.42 42.20 2.33
C ARG A 240 4.13 43.09 1.30
N ASP A 241 5.04 42.53 0.55
CA ASP A 241 5.46 43.02 -0.75
C ASP A 241 5.00 42.03 -1.83
N TYR A 242 3.75 41.60 -1.74
CA TYR A 242 3.01 41.23 -2.95
C TYR A 242 2.59 42.53 -3.62
N ALA A 243 3.49 43.09 -4.44
CA ALA A 243 3.03 43.87 -5.57
C ALA A 243 2.01 42.97 -6.29
N VAL A 244 0.78 43.46 -6.35
CA VAL A 244 -0.32 42.84 -7.06
C VAL A 244 0.15 42.61 -8.49
N ALA A 245 0.69 41.43 -8.78
CA ALA A 245 0.76 40.93 -10.14
C ALA A 245 -0.70 40.66 -10.52
N ASN A 246 -1.14 41.33 -11.55
CA ASN A 246 -2.48 41.24 -12.08
C ASN A 246 -2.89 39.78 -12.27
N ALA A 247 -4.12 39.44 -11.88
CA ALA A 247 -4.68 38.10 -11.90
C ALA A 247 -4.73 37.42 -13.30
N ASP A 248 -4.28 38.10 -14.34
CA ASP A 248 -4.29 37.63 -15.72
C ASP A 248 -2.97 36.95 -16.17
N ASP A 249 -1.91 36.97 -15.36
CA ASP A 249 -0.59 36.39 -15.71
C ASP A 249 -0.21 35.12 -14.92
N VAL A 250 -1.13 34.53 -14.18
CA VAL A 250 -0.92 33.22 -13.56
C VAL A 250 -1.32 32.13 -14.56
N GLU A 251 -0.43 31.84 -15.49
CA GLU A 251 -0.45 30.53 -16.15
C GLU A 251 -0.34 29.47 -15.06
N LEU A 252 -1.40 28.73 -14.82
CA LEU A 252 -1.40 27.50 -14.05
C LEU A 252 -0.41 26.55 -14.73
N VAL A 253 0.85 26.58 -14.29
CA VAL A 253 1.82 25.57 -14.63
C VAL A 253 1.32 24.29 -14.00
N GLY A 254 0.61 23.49 -14.79
CA GLY A 254 0.02 22.25 -14.33
C GLY A 254 1.11 21.32 -13.80
N VAL A 255 0.74 20.45 -12.87
CA VAL A 255 1.58 19.42 -12.25
C VAL A 255 2.32 18.57 -13.32
N GLU A 256 1.76 18.45 -14.52
CA GLU A 256 2.38 17.78 -15.66
C GLU A 256 3.68 18.45 -16.16
N THR A 257 3.77 19.78 -16.06
CA THR A 257 4.96 20.51 -16.53
C THR A 257 6.16 20.34 -15.59
N VAL A 258 5.93 20.15 -14.31
CA VAL A 258 6.99 19.90 -13.31
C VAL A 258 7.46 18.44 -13.41
N ALA A 259 6.54 17.51 -13.62
CA ALA A 259 6.86 16.09 -13.80
C ALA A 259 7.66 15.82 -15.09
N SER A 260 7.34 16.52 -16.21
CA SER A 260 8.05 16.36 -17.48
C SER A 260 9.48 16.92 -17.47
N ARG A 261 9.83 17.80 -16.52
CA ARG A 261 11.20 18.34 -16.38
C ARG A 261 12.13 17.42 -15.57
N ALA A 262 11.60 16.44 -14.84
CA ALA A 262 12.35 15.65 -13.88
C ALA A 262 12.85 14.30 -14.43
N LEU A 263 12.38 13.86 -15.58
CA LEU A 263 12.78 12.59 -16.15
C LEU A 263 13.71 12.80 -17.35
N PRO A 264 14.89 12.16 -17.36
CA PRO A 264 15.64 12.04 -18.59
C PRO A 264 14.77 11.23 -19.55
N THR A 265 14.36 11.80 -20.66
CA THR A 265 13.77 11.02 -21.75
C THR A 265 14.76 9.93 -22.09
N ALA A 266 14.31 8.68 -22.10
CA ALA A 266 15.06 7.55 -22.63
C ALA A 266 15.26 7.77 -24.15
N GLY A 267 16.05 8.80 -24.47
CA GLY A 267 16.40 9.20 -25.83
C GLY A 267 17.63 8.44 -26.27
N LYS A 268 17.55 7.86 -27.44
CA LYS A 268 18.61 7.14 -28.18
C LYS A 268 19.78 8.05 -28.58
N THR A 269 20.22 8.99 -27.80
CA THR A 269 21.35 9.86 -28.15
C THR A 269 22.30 9.94 -26.96
N GLY A 270 23.58 9.68 -27.28
CA GLY A 270 24.67 9.61 -26.32
C GLY A 270 24.95 10.93 -25.61
N GLU A 271 24.12 11.30 -24.66
CA GLU A 271 24.37 12.40 -23.75
C GLU A 271 25.45 12.01 -22.74
N LYS A 272 26.41 12.90 -22.56
CA LYS A 272 27.53 12.71 -21.63
C LYS A 272 27.05 12.94 -20.20
N TYR A 273 26.91 11.88 -19.46
CA TYR A 273 26.73 11.95 -18.00
C TYR A 273 28.07 12.21 -17.32
N SER A 274 28.07 13.05 -16.28
CA SER A 274 29.20 13.12 -15.37
C SER A 274 29.17 11.96 -14.39
N SER A 275 30.30 11.48 -13.92
CA SER A 275 30.42 10.42 -12.92
C SER A 275 30.96 10.95 -11.60
N ASP A 276 30.50 10.38 -10.48
CA ASP A 276 31.07 10.63 -9.16
C ASP A 276 32.45 9.97 -9.00
N GLY A 277 33.12 10.25 -7.89
CA GLY A 277 34.42 9.65 -7.59
C GLY A 277 34.43 8.13 -7.41
N GLN A 278 33.26 7.46 -7.47
CA GLN A 278 33.10 6.01 -7.42
C GLN A 278 32.71 5.43 -8.79
N GLY A 279 32.68 6.22 -9.86
CA GLY A 279 32.33 5.78 -11.22
C GLY A 279 30.84 5.66 -11.49
N ARG A 280 29.97 6.13 -10.62
CA ARG A 280 28.52 6.14 -10.80
C ARG A 280 28.07 7.35 -11.61
N ARG A 281 27.03 7.18 -12.41
CA ARG A 281 26.47 8.25 -13.25
C ARG A 281 25.61 9.21 -12.43
N ILE A 282 25.73 10.50 -12.73
CA ILE A 282 24.91 11.56 -12.13
C ILE A 282 24.05 12.15 -13.25
N LEU A 283 22.75 12.36 -12.98
CA LEU A 283 21.84 12.96 -13.95
C LEU A 283 22.19 14.42 -14.19
N PRO A 284 22.26 14.89 -15.45
CA PRO A 284 22.51 16.29 -15.76
C PRO A 284 21.30 17.17 -15.39
N ILE A 285 21.56 18.39 -14.98
CA ILE A 285 20.53 19.45 -14.93
C ILE A 285 20.25 19.86 -16.37
N ASP A 286 18.98 20.00 -16.74
CA ASP A 286 18.61 20.62 -18.01
C ASP A 286 19.09 22.07 -18.04
N GLY A 287 20.17 22.30 -18.80
CA GLY A 287 20.94 23.53 -18.81
C GLY A 287 20.29 24.70 -19.57
N SER A 288 18.98 24.72 -19.77
CA SER A 288 18.30 25.84 -20.42
C SER A 288 18.01 26.97 -19.46
N LYS A 289 18.91 27.95 -19.40
CA LYS A 289 18.78 29.28 -18.78
C LYS A 289 19.03 29.36 -17.27
N SER A 290 20.27 29.17 -16.85
CA SER A 290 20.75 29.83 -15.64
C SER A 290 21.54 31.08 -16.02
N HIS A 291 21.05 32.27 -15.67
CA HIS A 291 21.94 33.38 -15.44
C HIS A 291 22.82 33.01 -14.25
N ALA A 292 24.08 32.70 -14.53
CA ALA A 292 25.07 32.43 -13.48
C ALA A 292 25.18 33.65 -12.55
N LEU A 293 24.53 33.56 -11.41
CA LEU A 293 24.87 34.38 -10.28
C LEU A 293 25.97 33.62 -9.52
N ASP A 294 27.10 34.27 -9.26
CA ASP A 294 28.16 33.77 -8.36
C ASP A 294 27.59 33.65 -6.95
N VAL A 295 26.93 32.54 -6.66
CA VAL A 295 26.35 32.23 -5.33
C VAL A 295 27.35 31.36 -4.58
N PRO A 296 27.77 31.72 -3.36
CA PRO A 296 28.66 30.87 -2.56
C PRO A 296 28.10 29.47 -2.34
N SER A 297 28.97 28.44 -2.33
CA SER A 297 28.60 27.02 -2.21
C SER A 297 27.82 26.66 -0.93
N ASP A 298 27.77 27.54 0.05
CA ASP A 298 27.18 27.34 1.37
C ASP A 298 25.80 28.02 1.54
N VAL A 299 25.24 28.59 0.47
CA VAL A 299 23.94 29.27 0.55
C VAL A 299 22.81 28.28 0.59
N ALA A 300 21.97 28.42 1.60
CA ALA A 300 20.69 27.70 1.72
C ALA A 300 19.56 28.47 1.00
N PRO A 301 18.49 27.81 0.56
CA PRO A 301 17.31 28.49 0.05
C PRO A 301 16.76 29.51 1.05
N ARG A 302 16.22 30.61 0.55
CA ARG A 302 15.50 31.57 1.39
C ARG A 302 14.35 30.82 2.07
N PHE A 303 14.22 30.91 3.40
CA PHE A 303 13.30 30.12 4.22
C PHE A 303 13.63 28.62 4.24
N ALA A 304 14.90 28.26 4.24
CA ALA A 304 15.33 26.88 4.33
C ALA A 304 14.88 26.24 5.65
N ASP A 305 14.20 25.11 5.53
CA ASP A 305 13.91 24.24 6.66
C ASP A 305 15.21 23.49 7.05
N PRO A 306 15.70 23.60 8.30
CA PRO A 306 16.93 22.92 8.71
C PRO A 306 16.88 21.40 8.52
N GLY A 307 15.71 20.78 8.72
CA GLY A 307 15.51 19.35 8.47
C GLY A 307 15.68 18.97 7.00
N TYR A 308 15.25 19.84 6.08
CA TYR A 308 15.45 19.59 4.65
C TYR A 308 16.92 19.82 4.23
N GLY A 309 17.61 20.76 4.85
CA GLY A 309 19.05 20.91 4.69
C GLY A 309 19.81 19.64 5.13
N TYR A 310 19.41 19.06 6.25
CA TYR A 310 19.95 17.79 6.74
C TYR A 310 19.69 16.64 5.75
N LEU A 311 18.46 16.49 5.23
CA LEU A 311 18.11 15.51 4.20
C LEU A 311 18.98 15.68 2.95
N PHE A 312 19.17 16.93 2.49
CA PHE A 312 19.97 17.23 1.32
C PHE A 312 21.42 16.77 1.47
N GLU A 313 22.07 17.10 2.60
CA GLU A 313 23.47 16.74 2.83
C GLU A 313 23.67 15.25 3.01
N TYR A 314 22.85 14.60 3.84
CA TYR A 314 23.05 13.21 4.19
C TYR A 314 22.49 12.19 3.18
N SER A 315 21.78 12.65 2.15
CA SER A 315 21.42 11.84 0.96
C SER A 315 22.45 11.93 -0.16
N ARG A 316 23.42 12.84 -0.06
CA ARG A 316 24.42 13.09 -1.11
C ARG A 316 25.27 11.84 -1.38
N GLY A 317 25.40 11.48 -2.68
CA GLY A 317 26.21 10.36 -3.13
C GLY A 317 25.68 8.99 -2.72
N LYS A 318 24.43 8.90 -2.26
CA LYS A 318 23.77 7.67 -1.82
C LYS A 318 22.45 7.43 -2.54
N LYS A 319 22.09 6.16 -2.64
CA LYS A 319 20.76 5.75 -3.10
C LYS A 319 19.82 5.67 -1.92
N CYS A 320 18.89 6.63 -1.81
CA CYS A 320 18.06 6.83 -0.62
C CYS A 320 16.56 6.84 -0.94
N LEU A 321 15.76 6.52 0.10
CA LEU A 321 14.35 6.87 0.17
C LEU A 321 14.12 7.92 1.26
N ILE A 322 13.23 8.86 1.00
CA ILE A 322 12.70 9.80 2.00
C ILE A 322 11.20 9.55 2.09
N PHE A 323 10.75 9.04 3.23
CA PHE A 323 9.34 8.82 3.49
C PHE A 323 8.69 10.05 4.10
N ALA A 324 7.64 10.53 3.48
CA ALA A 324 6.73 11.56 3.97
C ALA A 324 5.38 10.96 4.38
N ASN A 325 4.64 11.65 5.24
CA ASN A 325 3.35 11.18 5.74
C ASN A 325 2.16 11.65 4.88
N SER A 326 2.35 12.68 4.04
CA SER A 326 1.36 13.15 3.07
C SER A 326 1.98 13.35 1.68
N ARG A 327 1.12 13.53 0.67
CA ARG A 327 1.54 13.81 -0.71
C ARG A 327 2.08 15.22 -0.82
N GLU A 328 1.38 16.18 -0.22
CA GLU A 328 1.75 17.58 -0.16
C GLU A 328 3.13 17.75 0.49
N GLU A 329 3.37 17.02 1.57
CA GLU A 329 4.69 17.01 2.21
C GLU A 329 5.76 16.42 1.29
N ALA A 330 5.48 15.32 0.58
CA ALA A 330 6.42 14.73 -0.37
C ALA A 330 6.78 15.69 -1.52
N GLU A 331 5.79 16.41 -2.04
CA GLU A 331 5.98 17.43 -3.08
C GLU A 331 6.79 18.62 -2.54
N GLY A 332 6.46 19.10 -1.34
CA GLY A 332 7.17 20.20 -0.67
C GLY A 332 8.64 19.87 -0.39
N ILE A 333 8.91 18.68 0.15
CA ILE A 333 10.28 18.17 0.36
C ILE A 333 11.03 18.12 -0.97
N THR A 334 10.44 17.52 -2.00
CA THR A 334 11.10 17.37 -3.31
C THR A 334 11.46 18.72 -3.91
N THR A 335 10.52 19.67 -3.88
CA THR A 335 10.72 21.04 -4.38
C THR A 335 11.83 21.75 -3.63
N SER A 336 11.83 21.64 -2.30
CA SER A 336 12.88 22.25 -1.47
C SER A 336 14.25 21.65 -1.77
N LEU A 337 14.36 20.32 -1.88
CA LEU A 337 15.64 19.65 -2.15
C LEU A 337 16.17 19.99 -3.56
N ARG A 338 15.30 20.16 -4.55
CA ARG A 338 15.68 20.65 -5.90
C ARG A 338 16.19 22.09 -5.85
N SER A 339 15.57 22.95 -5.05
CA SER A 339 16.06 24.33 -4.87
C SER A 339 17.48 24.37 -4.28
N TYR A 340 17.85 23.41 -3.41
CA TYR A 340 19.24 23.27 -2.96
C TYR A 340 20.17 22.88 -4.13
N CYS A 341 19.75 21.95 -5.02
CA CYS A 341 20.53 21.59 -6.20
C CYS A 341 20.76 22.82 -7.11
N GLU A 342 19.71 23.59 -7.38
CA GLU A 342 19.79 24.80 -8.21
C GLU A 342 20.75 25.84 -7.61
N LEU A 343 20.62 26.14 -6.33
CA LEU A 343 21.46 27.11 -5.63
C LEU A 343 22.93 26.71 -5.54
N ARG A 344 23.19 25.41 -5.44
CA ARG A 344 24.56 24.87 -5.35
C ARG A 344 25.12 24.42 -6.69
N HIS A 345 24.38 24.65 -7.79
CA HIS A 345 24.76 24.21 -9.14
C HIS A 345 25.10 22.71 -9.22
N GLU A 346 24.37 21.90 -8.41
CA GLU A 346 24.49 20.44 -8.42
C GLU A 346 23.42 19.81 -9.33
N PRO A 347 23.69 18.65 -9.93
CA PRO A 347 22.70 17.91 -10.69
C PRO A 347 21.48 17.55 -9.84
N ASP A 348 20.27 17.65 -10.41
CA ASP A 348 19.05 17.15 -9.74
C ASP A 348 19.15 15.64 -9.61
N ARG A 349 19.04 15.15 -8.38
CA ARG A 349 19.07 13.75 -8.01
C ARG A 349 17.81 13.29 -7.29
N PHE A 350 16.78 14.14 -7.26
CA PHE A 350 15.57 13.90 -6.49
C PHE A 350 14.41 13.49 -7.37
N LEU A 351 13.84 12.34 -7.07
CA LEU A 351 12.62 11.83 -7.67
C LEU A 351 11.48 11.92 -6.67
N ILE A 352 10.25 11.93 -7.17
CA ILE A 352 9.05 11.88 -6.36
C ILE A 352 8.21 10.66 -6.76
N HIS A 353 7.61 9.98 -5.76
CA HIS A 353 6.75 8.82 -6.00
C HIS A 353 5.57 8.79 -5.03
N HIS A 354 4.35 9.00 -5.54
CA HIS A 354 3.11 8.88 -4.78
C HIS A 354 1.92 8.50 -5.68
N GLY A 355 0.79 8.13 -5.08
CA GLY A 355 -0.35 7.53 -5.77
C GLY A 355 -1.04 8.41 -6.83
N ASN A 356 -0.92 9.74 -6.77
CA ASN A 356 -1.56 10.67 -7.72
C ASN A 356 -0.76 10.90 -9.00
N LEU A 357 0.50 10.45 -9.05
CA LEU A 357 1.31 10.53 -10.26
C LEU A 357 0.80 9.55 -11.31
N SER A 358 1.00 9.89 -12.59
CA SER A 358 0.67 8.96 -13.69
C SER A 358 1.41 7.63 -13.56
N SER A 359 0.82 6.55 -14.07
CA SER A 359 1.47 5.22 -14.04
C SER A 359 2.83 5.23 -14.73
N THR A 360 2.92 5.87 -15.89
CA THR A 360 4.16 5.98 -16.67
C THR A 360 5.27 6.66 -15.86
N TYR A 361 4.95 7.76 -15.17
CA TYR A 361 5.93 8.46 -14.35
C TYR A 361 6.44 7.60 -13.19
N ARG A 362 5.53 6.90 -12.51
CA ARG A 362 5.90 6.00 -11.42
C ARG A 362 6.77 4.84 -11.88
N GLU A 363 6.39 4.19 -12.98
CA GLU A 363 7.16 3.09 -13.58
C GLU A 363 8.56 3.56 -13.98
N THR A 364 8.69 4.73 -14.61
CA THR A 364 10.01 5.29 -14.95
C THR A 364 10.84 5.58 -13.70
N ALA A 365 10.23 6.13 -12.64
CA ALA A 365 10.95 6.38 -11.39
C ALA A 365 11.41 5.06 -10.74
N GLU A 366 10.57 4.01 -10.76
CA GLU A 366 10.91 2.67 -10.27
C GLU A 366 12.04 2.03 -11.09
N GLU A 367 12.02 2.17 -12.42
CA GLU A 367 13.09 1.68 -13.30
C GLU A 367 14.43 2.39 -13.04
N LEU A 368 14.42 3.72 -12.91
CA LEU A 368 15.60 4.50 -12.56
C LEU A 368 16.16 4.11 -11.19
N MET A 369 15.30 3.78 -10.25
CA MET A 369 15.71 3.30 -8.94
C MET A 369 16.29 1.89 -8.97
N LYS A 370 15.94 1.04 -9.92
CA LYS A 370 16.55 -0.30 -10.09
C LYS A 370 17.97 -0.22 -10.64
N ASP A 371 18.28 0.82 -11.41
CA ASP A 371 19.61 1.01 -11.99
C ASP A 371 20.62 1.44 -10.91
N ASP A 372 21.54 0.55 -10.56
CA ASP A 372 22.58 0.80 -9.57
C ASP A 372 23.67 1.79 -10.06
N SER A 373 23.62 2.24 -11.32
CA SER A 373 24.55 3.25 -11.85
C SER A 373 24.22 4.68 -11.38
N PHE A 374 23.04 4.91 -10.80
CA PHE A 374 22.59 6.21 -10.33
C PHE A 374 22.46 6.28 -8.80
N ASN A 375 22.98 7.35 -8.21
CA ASN A 375 22.77 7.70 -6.82
C ASN A 375 21.55 8.64 -6.68
N LEU A 376 20.36 8.06 -6.76
CA LEU A 376 19.11 8.82 -6.70
C LEU A 376 18.49 8.76 -5.31
N THR A 377 17.82 9.84 -4.95
CA THR A 377 16.99 9.94 -3.74
C THR A 377 15.54 10.13 -4.14
N THR A 378 14.68 9.20 -3.74
CA THR A 378 13.25 9.29 -4.05
C THR A 378 12.47 9.69 -2.81
N VAL A 379 11.72 10.77 -2.91
CA VAL A 379 10.76 11.20 -1.89
C VAL A 379 9.44 10.48 -2.16
N THR A 380 8.92 9.81 -1.14
CA THR A 380 7.76 8.92 -1.32
C THR A 380 6.81 8.95 -0.13
N THR A 381 5.58 8.53 -0.36
CA THR A 381 4.61 8.21 0.69
C THR A 381 4.59 6.70 0.95
N ALA A 382 3.50 6.14 1.46
CA ALA A 382 3.35 4.70 1.68
C ALA A 382 3.43 3.84 0.40
N THR A 383 3.50 4.42 -0.79
CA THR A 383 3.52 3.67 -2.05
C THR A 383 4.76 2.79 -2.23
N LEU A 384 5.91 3.20 -1.72
CA LEU A 384 7.15 2.40 -1.72
C LEU A 384 7.41 1.72 -0.37
N GLU A 385 6.46 1.73 0.55
CA GLU A 385 6.50 1.00 1.82
C GLU A 385 6.34 -0.51 1.60
N LEU A 386 5.50 -0.92 0.64
CA LEU A 386 5.22 -2.32 0.31
C LEU A 386 6.24 -2.89 -0.69
N GLY A 387 6.34 -4.21 -0.72
CA GLY A 387 7.32 -5.12 -1.32
C GLY A 387 7.82 -4.92 -2.76
N ILE A 388 7.67 -3.75 -3.38
CA ILE A 388 8.20 -3.46 -4.72
C ILE A 388 9.73 -3.51 -4.69
N ASP A 389 10.34 -4.16 -5.69
CA ASP A 389 11.78 -4.13 -5.86
C ASP A 389 12.23 -2.79 -6.47
N ILE A 390 13.01 -2.06 -5.71
CA ILE A 390 13.54 -0.74 -6.06
C ILE A 390 15.09 -0.71 -6.01
N GLY A 391 15.71 -1.87 -6.15
CA GLY A 391 17.17 -1.98 -6.14
C GLY A 391 17.78 -1.89 -4.73
N LYS A 392 19.09 -1.67 -4.66
CA LYS A 392 19.85 -1.62 -3.42
C LYS A 392 19.79 -0.22 -2.83
N LEU A 393 19.08 -0.07 -1.71
CA LEU A 393 19.04 1.17 -0.95
C LEU A 393 20.08 1.17 0.15
N GLU A 394 20.78 2.29 0.30
CA GLU A 394 21.78 2.48 1.33
C GLU A 394 21.17 3.05 2.61
N ARG A 395 20.20 3.98 2.47
CA ARG A 395 19.59 4.67 3.61
C ARG A 395 18.12 4.98 3.35
N ALA A 396 17.32 4.88 4.40
CA ALA A 396 15.97 5.42 4.43
C ALA A 396 15.91 6.59 5.42
N PHE A 397 15.27 7.66 5.00
CA PHE A 397 14.88 8.77 5.86
C PHE A 397 13.38 8.71 6.13
N GLN A 398 13.01 9.12 7.31
CA GLN A 398 11.62 9.28 7.71
C GLN A 398 11.41 10.71 8.21
N VAL A 399 10.60 11.48 7.50
CA VAL A 399 10.19 12.81 7.97
C VAL A 399 9.01 12.65 8.91
N ASP A 400 9.17 13.14 10.12
CA ASP A 400 8.27 12.93 11.25
C ASP A 400 8.04 11.43 11.58
N ALA A 401 7.25 11.10 12.60
CA ALA A 401 6.97 9.71 12.92
C ALA A 401 5.93 9.13 11.94
N PRO A 402 6.09 7.88 11.47
CA PRO A 402 5.02 7.21 10.77
C PRO A 402 3.86 6.92 11.74
N PHE A 403 2.64 6.81 11.20
CA PHE A 403 1.45 6.62 12.03
C PHE A 403 1.36 5.27 12.74
N THR A 404 2.16 4.29 12.32
CA THR A 404 2.07 2.92 12.86
C THR A 404 3.45 2.27 12.96
N VAL A 405 3.60 1.39 13.95
CA VAL A 405 4.81 0.55 14.12
C VAL A 405 5.04 -0.33 12.90
N SER A 406 3.98 -0.87 12.32
CA SER A 406 4.09 -1.69 11.13
C SER A 406 4.64 -0.91 9.92
N SER A 407 4.20 0.36 9.69
CA SER A 407 4.79 1.22 8.66
C SER A 407 6.27 1.49 8.92
N PHE A 408 6.64 1.76 10.17
CA PHE A 408 8.03 1.90 10.57
C PHE A 408 8.87 0.66 10.18
N LEU A 409 8.40 -0.53 10.53
CA LEU A 409 9.10 -1.78 10.22
C LEU A 409 9.24 -2.05 8.72
N GLN A 410 8.21 -1.74 7.95
CA GLN A 410 8.21 -1.90 6.49
C GLN A 410 9.17 -0.93 5.82
N ARG A 411 9.17 0.35 6.23
CA ARG A 411 10.08 1.38 5.74
C ARG A 411 11.53 1.05 6.10
N MET A 412 11.79 0.61 7.33
CA MET A 412 13.08 0.11 7.79
C MET A 412 13.56 -1.06 6.91
N GLY A 413 12.66 -1.98 6.59
CA GLY A 413 12.96 -3.17 5.77
C GLY A 413 13.29 -2.87 4.30
N ARG A 414 13.17 -1.61 3.84
CA ARG A 414 13.63 -1.21 2.50
C ARG A 414 15.14 -1.14 2.40
N THR A 415 15.84 -0.97 3.49
CA THR A 415 17.31 -0.96 3.60
C THR A 415 17.86 -2.26 4.22
N GLY A 416 19.16 -2.41 4.27
CA GLY A 416 19.80 -3.54 4.96
C GLY A 416 19.67 -4.89 4.24
N ARG A 417 19.72 -4.91 2.93
CA ARG A 417 19.72 -6.14 2.14
C ARG A 417 21.07 -6.87 2.30
N ARG A 418 21.01 -8.21 2.42
CA ARG A 418 22.14 -9.13 2.63
C ARG A 418 22.86 -8.88 3.97
N ASP A 419 24.11 -8.48 3.97
CA ASP A 419 24.96 -8.42 5.16
C ASP A 419 24.99 -7.06 5.85
N LEU A 420 24.32 -6.06 5.29
CA LEU A 420 24.25 -4.72 5.87
C LEU A 420 23.05 -4.58 6.82
N PRO A 421 23.23 -3.96 8.00
CA PRO A 421 22.11 -3.66 8.88
C PRO A 421 21.14 -2.67 8.24
N PRO A 422 19.82 -2.83 8.46
CA PRO A 422 18.84 -1.82 8.08
C PRO A 422 19.17 -0.46 8.70
N GLU A 423 19.10 0.61 7.91
CA GLU A 423 19.44 1.96 8.32
C GLU A 423 18.27 2.92 8.08
N MET A 424 17.79 3.57 9.15
CA MET A 424 16.73 4.57 9.10
C MET A 424 17.10 5.80 9.92
N TRP A 425 16.91 6.96 9.32
CA TRP A 425 17.17 8.25 9.91
C TRP A 425 15.90 9.06 10.00
N PHE A 426 15.46 9.31 11.23
CA PHE A 426 14.29 10.14 11.49
C PHE A 426 14.68 11.61 11.49
N VAL A 427 13.89 12.42 10.82
CA VAL A 427 14.00 13.89 10.77
C VAL A 427 12.70 14.45 11.35
N MET A 428 12.73 14.73 12.66
CA MET A 428 11.58 15.26 13.38
C MET A 428 11.55 16.77 13.25
N ARG A 429 10.44 17.33 12.79
CA ARG A 429 10.28 18.74 12.48
C ARG A 429 9.12 19.33 13.25
N GLU A 430 9.38 20.30 14.10
CA GLU A 430 8.38 20.99 14.92
C GLU A 430 8.53 22.49 14.78
N GLU A 431 7.43 23.20 14.96
CA GLU A 431 7.47 24.67 15.01
C GLU A 431 8.17 25.12 16.29
N GLU A 432 9.00 26.16 16.18
CA GLU A 432 9.66 26.74 17.34
C GLU A 432 8.61 27.40 18.23
N PRO A 433 8.52 27.01 19.54
CA PRO A 433 7.53 27.59 20.43
C PRO A 433 7.76 29.09 20.61
N GLU A 434 6.72 29.89 20.49
CA GLU A 434 6.76 31.31 20.82
C GLU A 434 6.86 31.55 22.33
N PRO A 435 7.40 32.70 22.79
CA PRO A 435 7.55 33.00 24.20
C PRO A 435 6.22 33.00 25.02
N ARG A 436 5.07 33.00 24.34
CA ARG A 436 3.72 32.96 24.94
C ARG A 436 2.95 31.70 24.56
N SER A 437 3.59 30.71 23.99
CA SER A 437 2.96 29.44 23.67
C SER A 437 2.42 28.76 24.92
N LEU A 438 1.30 28.07 24.78
CA LEU A 438 0.76 27.23 25.84
C LEU A 438 1.69 26.04 26.10
N MET A 439 1.67 25.52 27.34
CA MET A 439 2.50 24.37 27.71
C MET A 439 2.41 23.19 26.71
N PRO A 440 1.21 22.78 26.20
CA PRO A 440 1.13 21.71 25.19
C PRO A 440 1.92 22.02 23.91
N ASP A 441 1.99 23.27 23.50
CA ASP A 441 2.65 23.71 22.27
C ASP A 441 4.18 23.79 22.42
N THR A 442 4.69 23.72 23.66
CA THR A 442 6.13 23.67 23.95
C THR A 442 6.69 22.25 24.01
N ILE A 443 5.82 21.24 23.93
CA ILE A 443 6.23 19.84 24.00
C ILE A 443 6.51 19.31 22.59
N PRO A 444 7.69 18.71 22.35
CA PRO A 444 8.06 18.17 21.05
C PRO A 444 7.31 16.84 20.78
N TRP A 445 6.03 16.95 20.44
CA TRP A 445 5.13 15.78 20.27
C TRP A 445 5.58 14.82 19.18
N LYS A 446 6.08 15.33 18.06
CA LYS A 446 6.55 14.49 16.96
C LYS A 446 7.80 13.70 17.34
N LEU A 447 8.73 14.34 18.04
CA LEU A 447 9.91 13.65 18.59
C LEU A 447 9.49 12.58 19.59
N LEU A 448 8.61 12.90 20.55
CA LEU A 448 8.12 11.95 21.54
C LEU A 448 7.38 10.78 20.87
N GLN A 449 6.58 11.04 19.85
CA GLN A 449 5.91 10.00 19.06
C GLN A 449 6.93 9.08 18.37
N GLY A 450 7.97 9.63 17.78
CA GLY A 450 9.04 8.85 17.15
C GLY A 450 9.78 7.96 18.14
N ILE A 451 10.15 8.51 19.30
CA ILE A 451 10.79 7.74 20.38
C ILE A 451 9.87 6.62 20.87
N ALA A 452 8.61 6.96 21.20
CA ALA A 452 7.65 5.98 21.70
C ALA A 452 7.39 4.84 20.71
N LEU A 453 7.29 5.16 19.40
CA LEU A 453 7.09 4.17 18.35
C LEU A 453 8.24 3.16 18.27
N VAL A 454 9.50 3.65 18.31
CA VAL A 454 10.68 2.78 18.31
C VAL A 454 10.76 1.97 19.61
N GLN A 455 10.48 2.60 20.74
CA GLN A 455 10.57 1.98 22.08
C GLN A 455 9.53 0.86 22.23
N VAL A 456 8.27 1.10 21.90
CA VAL A 456 7.20 0.10 21.97
C VAL A 456 7.54 -1.16 21.19
N TYR A 457 8.13 -1.02 20.01
CA TYR A 457 8.57 -2.21 19.28
C TYR A 457 9.83 -2.84 19.84
N THR A 458 10.84 -2.05 20.23
CA THR A 458 12.13 -2.63 20.70
C THR A 458 12.00 -3.33 22.04
N GLU A 459 11.18 -2.81 22.94
CA GLU A 459 10.97 -3.35 24.29
C GLU A 459 9.85 -4.39 24.33
N GLU A 460 8.68 -4.09 23.75
CA GLU A 460 7.49 -4.93 23.89
C GLU A 460 7.23 -5.83 22.65
N LYS A 461 7.95 -5.61 21.54
CA LYS A 461 7.67 -6.23 20.24
C LYS A 461 6.22 -6.02 19.74
N TRP A 462 5.60 -4.97 20.25
CA TRP A 462 4.21 -4.67 19.93
C TRP A 462 4.10 -4.14 18.49
N VAL A 463 3.10 -4.64 17.79
CA VAL A 463 2.66 -4.18 16.46
C VAL A 463 1.14 -4.14 16.48
N GLU A 464 0.54 -3.21 15.78
CA GLU A 464 -0.91 -3.03 15.76
C GLU A 464 -1.63 -4.34 15.39
N PRO A 465 -2.59 -4.78 16.23
CA PRO A 465 -3.43 -5.94 15.91
C PRO A 465 -4.45 -5.60 14.81
N PRO A 466 -5.06 -6.61 14.18
CA PRO A 466 -6.20 -6.42 13.30
C PRO A 466 -7.36 -5.70 14.02
N ARG A 467 -8.01 -4.77 13.34
CA ARG A 467 -9.17 -4.03 13.90
C ARG A 467 -10.45 -4.86 13.74
N LEU A 468 -10.75 -5.69 14.73
CA LEU A 468 -11.93 -6.57 14.74
C LEU A 468 -13.01 -6.14 15.75
N ASP A 469 -12.81 -5.04 16.44
CA ASP A 469 -13.67 -4.50 17.49
C ASP A 469 -14.97 -3.89 16.94
N ARG A 470 -14.96 -3.41 15.71
CA ARG A 470 -16.10 -2.80 15.04
C ARG A 470 -16.90 -3.80 14.23
N LEU A 471 -18.23 -3.61 14.17
CA LEU A 471 -19.10 -4.33 13.26
C LEU A 471 -18.93 -3.74 11.84
N PRO A 472 -18.66 -4.58 10.82
CA PRO A 472 -18.31 -4.11 9.47
C PRO A 472 -19.55 -3.77 8.64
N TYR A 473 -20.36 -2.80 9.05
CA TYR A 473 -21.60 -2.44 8.37
C TYR A 473 -21.38 -1.88 6.96
N SER A 474 -20.33 -1.09 6.76
CA SER A 474 -19.96 -0.59 5.41
C SER A 474 -19.66 -1.74 4.45
N LEU A 475 -18.92 -2.73 4.94
CA LEU A 475 -18.62 -3.92 4.16
C LEU A 475 -19.85 -4.81 3.95
N LEU A 476 -20.73 -4.91 4.95
CA LEU A 476 -22.01 -5.61 4.83
C LEU A 476 -22.86 -5.03 3.70
N TYR A 477 -23.00 -3.70 3.69
CA TYR A 477 -23.65 -2.97 2.60
C TYR A 477 -23.02 -3.31 1.25
N HIS A 478 -21.71 -3.15 1.16
CA HIS A 478 -20.97 -3.40 -0.06
C HIS A 478 -21.13 -4.83 -0.58
N GLN A 479 -20.99 -5.84 0.28
CA GLN A 479 -21.11 -7.23 -0.11
C GLN A 479 -22.56 -7.63 -0.41
N THR A 480 -23.55 -6.97 0.18
CA THR A 480 -24.97 -7.12 -0.19
C THR A 480 -25.20 -6.65 -1.62
N MET A 481 -24.78 -5.43 -1.95
CA MET A 481 -24.91 -4.87 -3.28
C MET A 481 -24.13 -5.67 -4.34
N SER A 482 -22.89 -6.07 -4.01
CA SER A 482 -22.05 -6.88 -4.89
C SER A 482 -22.66 -8.26 -5.17
N THR A 483 -23.20 -8.93 -4.14
CA THR A 483 -23.84 -10.24 -4.29
C THR A 483 -25.07 -10.13 -5.17
N LEU A 484 -25.90 -9.13 -4.95
CA LEU A 484 -27.11 -8.92 -5.75
C LEU A 484 -26.76 -8.55 -7.20
N ALA A 485 -25.78 -7.67 -7.42
CA ALA A 485 -25.31 -7.30 -8.76
C ALA A 485 -24.72 -8.49 -9.54
N SER A 486 -24.08 -9.44 -8.84
CA SER A 486 -23.50 -10.63 -9.48
C SER A 486 -24.50 -11.75 -9.77
N CYS A 487 -25.52 -11.89 -8.93
CA CYS A 487 -26.50 -12.99 -9.02
C CYS A 487 -27.79 -12.59 -9.76
N GLY A 488 -28.07 -11.31 -9.94
CA GLY A 488 -29.33 -10.80 -10.46
C GLY A 488 -30.42 -10.83 -9.38
N GLU A 489 -31.55 -11.52 -9.65
CA GLU A 489 -32.65 -11.59 -8.72
C GLU A 489 -32.41 -12.67 -7.64
N LEU A 490 -32.63 -12.32 -6.38
CA LEU A 490 -32.58 -13.22 -5.22
C LEU A 490 -33.74 -12.95 -4.28
N SER A 491 -34.32 -13.99 -3.67
CA SER A 491 -35.25 -13.75 -2.56
C SER A 491 -34.49 -13.13 -1.36
N PRO A 492 -35.19 -12.37 -0.49
CA PRO A 492 -34.55 -11.78 0.73
C PRO A 492 -33.85 -12.84 1.59
N ALA A 493 -34.41 -14.05 1.67
CA ALA A 493 -33.81 -15.15 2.42
C ALA A 493 -32.53 -15.67 1.77
N GLN A 494 -32.53 -15.87 0.45
CA GLN A 494 -31.34 -16.29 -0.29
C GLN A 494 -30.23 -15.25 -0.23
N LEU A 495 -30.56 -13.96 -0.31
CA LEU A 495 -29.59 -12.88 -0.19
C LEU A 495 -28.99 -12.86 1.22
N ALA A 496 -29.83 -12.94 2.26
CA ALA A 496 -29.38 -13.01 3.64
C ALA A 496 -28.48 -14.23 3.89
N GLU A 497 -28.87 -15.40 3.41
CA GLU A 497 -28.07 -16.62 3.51
C GLU A 497 -26.69 -16.45 2.85
N ARG A 498 -26.63 -15.93 1.63
CA ARG A 498 -25.37 -15.76 0.89
C ARG A 498 -24.44 -14.75 1.55
N VAL A 499 -24.97 -13.68 2.12
CA VAL A 499 -24.17 -12.59 2.71
C VAL A 499 -23.82 -12.88 4.17
N LEU A 500 -24.81 -13.19 5.03
CA LEU A 500 -24.57 -13.39 6.46
C LEU A 500 -23.84 -14.70 6.79
N SER A 501 -23.84 -15.67 5.90
CA SER A 501 -23.05 -16.89 6.07
C SER A 501 -21.56 -16.69 5.78
N LEU A 502 -21.14 -15.54 5.25
CA LEU A 502 -19.72 -15.21 5.15
C LEU A 502 -19.13 -15.06 6.55
N ALA A 503 -18.04 -15.76 6.81
CA ALA A 503 -17.45 -15.83 8.15
C ALA A 503 -17.11 -14.46 8.76
N TYR A 504 -16.84 -13.46 7.93
CA TYR A 504 -16.55 -12.10 8.38
C TYR A 504 -17.77 -11.40 9.02
N PHE A 505 -19.00 -11.83 8.70
CA PHE A 505 -20.24 -11.24 9.20
C PHE A 505 -20.90 -12.05 10.34
N HIS A 506 -20.22 -13.04 10.91
CA HIS A 506 -20.78 -13.91 11.98
C HIS A 506 -21.31 -13.18 13.21
N ARG A 507 -20.85 -11.92 13.43
CA ARG A 507 -21.29 -11.06 14.56
C ARG A 507 -22.49 -10.18 14.23
N ILE A 508 -22.93 -10.16 12.96
CA ILE A 508 -24.06 -9.33 12.52
C ILE A 508 -25.35 -10.11 12.68
N SER A 509 -26.33 -9.50 13.32
CA SER A 509 -27.63 -10.13 13.51
C SER A 509 -28.50 -10.06 12.25
N LEU A 510 -29.45 -10.99 12.14
CA LEU A 510 -30.45 -10.96 11.06
C LEU A 510 -31.32 -9.69 11.14
N ASP A 511 -31.56 -9.16 12.33
CA ASP A 511 -32.36 -7.94 12.50
C ASP A 511 -31.61 -6.69 12.01
N ASP A 512 -30.31 -6.58 12.27
CA ASP A 512 -29.49 -5.52 11.69
C ASP A 512 -29.52 -5.59 10.15
N TYR A 513 -29.45 -6.80 9.61
CA TYR A 513 -29.51 -6.99 8.16
C TYR A 513 -30.87 -6.61 7.58
N ARG A 514 -31.96 -6.89 8.27
CA ARG A 514 -33.31 -6.45 7.87
C ARG A 514 -33.44 -4.93 7.88
N VAL A 515 -32.81 -4.24 8.83
CA VAL A 515 -32.75 -2.78 8.86
C VAL A 515 -32.02 -2.26 7.62
N LEU A 516 -30.87 -2.83 7.29
CA LEU A 516 -30.14 -2.48 6.08
C LEU A 516 -31.00 -2.67 4.81
N LEU A 517 -31.61 -3.83 4.62
CA LEU A 517 -32.44 -4.10 3.43
C LEU A 517 -33.63 -3.14 3.29
N ARG A 518 -34.29 -2.79 4.42
CA ARG A 518 -35.37 -1.78 4.39
C ARG A 518 -34.85 -0.40 3.99
N HIS A 519 -33.69 -0.02 4.47
CA HIS A 519 -33.05 1.25 4.06
C HIS A 519 -32.73 1.26 2.57
N LEU A 520 -32.16 0.18 2.04
CA LEU A 520 -31.82 0.06 0.63
C LEU A 520 -33.05 0.11 -0.29
N LEU A 521 -34.17 -0.52 0.14
CA LEU A 521 -35.46 -0.41 -0.54
C LEU A 521 -35.99 1.03 -0.50
N GLY A 522 -35.93 1.70 0.64
CA GLY A 522 -36.41 3.07 0.79
C GLY A 522 -35.59 4.11 0.02
N THR A 523 -34.33 3.79 -0.33
CA THR A 523 -33.41 4.67 -1.09
C THR A 523 -33.25 4.28 -2.55
N ASP A 524 -34.09 3.35 -3.06
CA ASP A 524 -34.07 2.86 -4.45
C ASP A 524 -32.72 2.24 -4.86
N GLN A 525 -31.93 1.78 -3.90
CA GLN A 525 -30.68 1.07 -4.20
C GLN A 525 -30.94 -0.41 -4.52
N ILE A 526 -31.99 -0.97 -3.96
CA ILE A 526 -32.56 -2.26 -4.35
C ILE A 526 -34.06 -2.11 -4.59
N GLN A 527 -34.64 -2.96 -5.42
CA GLN A 527 -36.06 -2.98 -5.73
C GLN A 527 -36.63 -4.37 -5.52
N ALA A 528 -37.89 -4.46 -5.09
CA ALA A 528 -38.64 -5.71 -5.02
C ALA A 528 -39.31 -5.99 -6.35
N THR A 529 -39.22 -7.22 -6.85
CA THR A 529 -39.93 -7.71 -8.03
C THR A 529 -41.35 -8.15 -7.68
N GLU A 530 -42.22 -8.29 -8.68
CA GLU A 530 -43.58 -8.82 -8.50
C GLU A 530 -43.57 -10.24 -7.90
N ALA A 531 -42.50 -11.00 -8.18
CA ALA A 531 -42.31 -12.36 -7.63
C ALA A 531 -41.80 -12.37 -6.18
N GLY A 532 -41.57 -11.19 -5.58
CA GLY A 532 -41.02 -11.05 -4.21
C GLY A 532 -39.53 -11.23 -4.11
N GLY A 533 -38.81 -11.25 -5.24
CA GLY A 533 -37.35 -11.19 -5.31
C GLY A 533 -36.82 -9.77 -5.09
N LEU A 534 -35.51 -9.65 -4.85
CA LEU A 534 -34.79 -8.39 -4.80
C LEU A 534 -33.84 -8.31 -5.97
N ILE A 535 -33.78 -7.13 -6.60
CA ILE A 535 -32.83 -6.79 -7.66
C ILE A 535 -32.13 -5.48 -7.29
N VAL A 536 -31.04 -5.16 -7.97
CA VAL A 536 -30.39 -3.84 -7.85
C VAL A 536 -31.34 -2.79 -8.44
N GLY A 537 -31.64 -1.73 -7.67
CA GLY A 537 -32.48 -0.62 -8.11
C GLY A 537 -31.70 0.41 -8.91
N LEU A 538 -32.39 1.41 -9.50
CA LEU A 538 -31.76 2.42 -10.36
C LEU A 538 -30.67 3.23 -9.66
N ALA A 539 -30.86 3.59 -8.40
CA ALA A 539 -29.83 4.26 -7.60
C ALA A 539 -28.66 3.30 -7.33
N GLY A 540 -28.94 2.02 -7.07
CA GLY A 540 -27.95 0.98 -6.85
C GLY A 540 -27.12 0.68 -8.10
N GLU A 541 -27.70 0.65 -9.30
CA GLU A 541 -26.98 0.44 -10.56
C GLU A 541 -25.94 1.53 -10.83
N ARG A 542 -26.24 2.80 -10.51
CA ARG A 542 -25.28 3.91 -10.62
C ARG A 542 -24.07 3.69 -9.72
N ILE A 543 -24.26 3.08 -8.55
CA ILE A 543 -23.22 2.79 -7.59
C ILE A 543 -22.42 1.56 -8.05
N THR A 544 -23.08 0.43 -8.31
CA THR A 544 -22.44 -0.85 -8.65
C THR A 544 -21.71 -0.85 -9.99
N ASN A 545 -22.16 -0.01 -10.94
CA ASN A 545 -21.49 0.17 -12.23
C ASN A 545 -20.34 1.18 -12.16
N SER A 546 -20.17 1.88 -11.04
CA SER A 546 -19.02 2.78 -10.85
C SER A 546 -17.77 1.99 -10.52
N PHE A 547 -16.67 2.32 -11.17
CA PHE A 547 -15.35 1.75 -10.85
C PHE A 547 -14.96 1.96 -9.37
N LYS A 548 -15.44 3.04 -8.72
CA LYS A 548 -15.23 3.31 -7.29
C LYS A 548 -15.85 2.25 -6.38
N PHE A 549 -16.89 1.55 -6.85
CA PHE A 549 -17.57 0.52 -6.07
C PHE A 549 -16.70 -0.70 -5.78
N TYR A 550 -15.74 -1.03 -6.64
CA TYR A 550 -14.90 -2.22 -6.41
C TYR A 550 -13.90 -2.07 -5.27
N ALA A 551 -13.66 -0.85 -4.81
CA ALA A 551 -12.75 -0.56 -3.72
C ALA A 551 -13.54 -0.15 -2.47
N VAL A 552 -13.41 -0.91 -1.40
CA VAL A 552 -13.96 -0.51 -0.10
C VAL A 552 -12.89 0.27 0.64
N PHE A 553 -12.94 1.58 0.51
CA PHE A 553 -12.17 2.51 1.33
C PHE A 553 -13.12 3.16 2.32
N GLN A 554 -12.65 3.31 3.53
CA GLN A 554 -13.32 4.17 4.50
C GLN A 554 -12.96 5.60 4.11
N ASP A 555 -13.84 6.27 3.40
CA ASP A 555 -13.78 7.73 3.21
C ASP A 555 -14.38 8.33 4.48
N ASP A 556 -13.56 8.91 5.33
CA ASP A 556 -14.05 9.78 6.40
C ASP A 556 -14.56 11.06 5.73
N GLU A 557 -15.78 11.47 6.05
CA GLU A 557 -16.30 12.75 5.57
C GLU A 557 -15.44 13.88 6.15
N GLU A 558 -14.80 14.63 5.26
CA GLU A 558 -14.00 15.80 5.61
C GLU A 558 -14.86 17.06 5.47
N PHE A 559 -14.89 17.85 6.52
CA PHE A 559 -15.46 19.20 6.48
C PHE A 559 -14.33 20.23 6.48
N SER A 560 -14.25 21.05 5.44
CA SER A 560 -13.34 22.17 5.47
C SER A 560 -13.94 23.32 6.26
N VAL A 561 -13.28 23.73 7.31
CA VAL A 561 -13.63 24.92 8.08
C VAL A 561 -12.97 26.11 7.41
N ARG A 562 -13.78 27.06 6.93
CA ARG A 562 -13.28 28.26 6.25
C ARG A 562 -13.69 29.51 7.00
N CYS A 563 -12.78 30.48 7.04
CA CYS A 563 -13.10 31.84 7.44
C CYS A 563 -12.88 32.74 6.21
N GLU A 564 -13.95 33.37 5.74
CA GLU A 564 -13.98 34.08 4.47
C GLU A 564 -13.57 33.15 3.30
N SER A 565 -12.45 33.38 2.64
CA SER A 565 -11.95 32.53 1.55
C SER A 565 -10.83 31.57 1.99
N GLN A 566 -10.35 31.68 3.23
CA GLN A 566 -9.23 30.92 3.73
C GLN A 566 -9.68 29.63 4.44
N GLU A 567 -9.15 28.49 4.05
CA GLU A 567 -9.35 27.22 4.76
C GLU A 567 -8.52 27.24 6.05
N LEU A 568 -9.21 27.15 7.20
CA LEU A 568 -8.57 27.18 8.52
C LEU A 568 -8.20 25.78 9.02
N ALA A 569 -9.04 24.78 8.71
CA ALA A 569 -8.83 23.41 9.16
C ALA A 569 -9.66 22.43 8.33
N ARG A 570 -9.27 21.16 8.36
CA ARG A 570 -10.11 20.04 7.94
C ARG A 570 -10.49 19.23 9.16
N LEU A 571 -11.77 19.00 9.35
CA LEU A 571 -12.32 18.19 10.42
C LEU A 571 -12.86 16.89 9.85
N TYR A 572 -12.45 15.77 10.44
CA TYR A 572 -13.00 14.45 10.15
C TYR A 572 -14.20 14.19 11.05
N CYS A 573 -15.37 14.00 10.49
CA CYS A 573 -16.55 13.61 11.24
C CYS A 573 -16.61 12.08 11.32
N HIS A 574 -16.22 11.52 12.45
CA HIS A 574 -16.64 10.16 12.76
C HIS A 574 -18.13 10.20 13.09
N HIS A 575 -18.98 9.59 12.27
CA HIS A 575 -20.40 9.44 12.55
C HIS A 575 -20.61 8.74 13.89
N ARG A 576 -20.78 9.54 14.94
CA ARG A 576 -21.43 9.10 16.17
C ARG A 576 -22.84 9.67 16.18
N PRO A 577 -23.86 8.87 16.58
CA PRO A 577 -25.20 9.40 16.71
C PRO A 577 -25.19 10.63 17.63
N ALA A 578 -26.00 11.61 17.32
CA ALA A 578 -26.03 12.95 17.92
C ALA A 578 -26.12 12.99 19.48
N ASN A 579 -26.38 11.86 20.12
CA ASN A 579 -26.51 11.75 21.57
C ASN A 579 -25.26 11.18 22.28
N ALA A 580 -24.16 10.97 21.57
CA ALA A 580 -22.94 10.37 22.13
C ALA A 580 -21.72 11.32 22.08
N TRP A 581 -21.89 12.57 22.49
CA TRP A 581 -20.77 13.41 22.86
C TRP A 581 -20.40 13.12 24.32
N PRO A 582 -19.37 12.30 24.61
CA PRO A 582 -18.86 12.30 25.96
C PRO A 582 -18.21 13.66 26.20
N SER A 583 -18.37 14.17 27.39
CA SER A 583 -17.68 15.32 27.93
C SER A 583 -16.16 15.12 27.97
N LEU A 584 -15.53 14.94 26.86
CA LEU A 584 -14.10 15.16 26.72
C LEU A 584 -13.94 16.67 26.70
N ALA A 585 -13.19 17.16 27.67
CA ALA A 585 -12.80 18.55 27.82
C ALA A 585 -12.16 19.06 26.52
N MET A 586 -12.99 19.42 25.55
CA MET A 586 -12.58 20.31 24.48
C MET A 586 -12.24 21.62 25.18
N SER A 587 -10.99 22.07 24.99
CA SER A 587 -10.58 23.36 25.51
C SER A 587 -11.66 24.39 25.17
N GLY A 588 -12.00 25.27 26.10
CA GLY A 588 -13.08 26.23 25.91
C GLY A 588 -12.95 27.11 24.68
N TRP A 589 -11.77 27.11 24.06
CA TRP A 589 -11.45 27.75 22.80
C TRP A 589 -12.07 27.03 21.59
N LEU A 590 -11.95 25.70 21.50
CA LEU A 590 -12.52 24.91 20.40
C LEU A 590 -14.05 24.92 20.45
N LYS A 591 -14.62 24.93 21.67
CA LYS A 591 -16.07 25.06 21.90
C LYS A 591 -16.58 26.43 21.44
N ARG A 592 -15.86 27.53 21.73
CA ARG A 592 -16.17 28.88 21.24
C ARG A 592 -16.01 29.01 19.72
N LEU A 593 -15.02 28.35 19.11
CA LEU A 593 -14.82 28.34 17.67
C LEU A 593 -16.00 27.67 16.97
N ILE A 594 -16.44 26.51 17.44
CA ILE A 594 -17.58 25.77 16.88
C ILE A 594 -18.89 26.54 17.13
N GLU A 595 -19.12 27.09 18.31
CA GLU A 595 -20.29 27.88 18.62
C GLU A 595 -20.37 29.17 17.78
N ASN A 596 -19.23 29.82 17.51
CA ASN A 596 -19.18 31.00 16.64
C ASN A 596 -19.32 30.67 15.14
N VAL A 597 -18.84 29.50 14.67
CA VAL A 597 -18.96 29.09 13.26
C VAL A 597 -20.37 28.59 12.93
N ILE A 598 -21.05 27.93 13.86
CA ILE A 598 -22.44 27.47 13.66
C ILE A 598 -23.43 28.65 13.68
N TRP A 599 -23.09 29.76 14.30
CA TRP A 599 -23.95 30.97 14.30
C TRP A 599 -23.87 31.78 13.01
N PHE A 600 -22.89 31.52 12.14
CA PHE A 600 -22.71 32.21 10.84
C PHE A 600 -23.15 31.36 9.63
N MET A 601 -23.65 30.15 9.82
CA MET A 601 -24.37 29.37 8.81
C MET A 601 -25.88 29.40 9.08
#